data_9c750abc3b96c1a4e9cb377175241361
#
_entry.id   9c750abc3b96c1a4e9cb377175241361
#
_cell.length_a   1.000
_cell.length_b   1.000
_cell.length_c   1.000
_cell.angle_alpha   90.00
_cell.angle_beta   90.00
_cell.angle_gamma   90.00
#
_symmetry.space_group_name_H-M   'P 1'
#
loop_
_entity.id
_entity.type
_entity.pdbx_description
1 polymer ?
#
loop_
_entity_poly.entity_id
_entity_poly.type
_entity_poly.pdbx_seq_one_letter_code
_entity_poly.pdbx_strand_id
1 'polypeptide(L)'
;ERHFHADSYGYRPGKSALDAVAITRKRCWRYGWVVDLDIKGFFDTIDHELLMKAVRRHTQERWVLLYIERWLKADLILSDGTRRTRTLGTPQGGVVSPILSNLFLHYVFDCWMDRNWPDTPFARYADDVVCHCDSLEQAQQLKASLEERFAQCGLTLHPEKTRIVDCRKGNPLDPYPNRSFDFLGYTFRNRPTRAYDGSLFVGFNPAVSRKALKAMGAQIRSWKLHRKVLHTLEGLASEINPVLRGWIDYYGRFNHAELGLLFKRLEERLASWIRRKYKSVRRNRKKSWDILLSFRQRMPRLFAHWRLLYTGRKGSMTRAV
;
A
#
# COMPACT_ATOMS: atom_id res chain seq x y z
N GLU A 1 19.19 4.28 -12.92
CA GLU A 1 17.83 3.91 -13.36
C GLU A 1 17.85 2.77 -14.38
N ARG A 2 18.73 2.81 -15.36
CA ARG A 2 18.84 1.79 -16.42
C ARG A 2 19.16 0.37 -15.90
N HIS A 3 19.70 0.24 -14.71
CA HIS A 3 20.15 -1.03 -14.14
C HIS A 3 19.10 -1.71 -13.25
N PHE A 4 18.12 -0.97 -12.75
CA PHE A 4 17.12 -1.54 -11.86
C PHE A 4 16.18 -2.49 -12.60
N HIS A 5 15.81 -3.58 -11.95
CA HIS A 5 14.90 -4.58 -12.47
C HIS A 5 13.53 -3.99 -12.84
N ALA A 6 12.90 -4.51 -13.90
CA ALA A 6 11.61 -4.01 -14.40
C ALA A 6 10.51 -4.08 -13.34
N ASP A 7 10.52 -5.08 -12.48
CA ASP A 7 9.55 -5.34 -11.42
C ASP A 7 9.89 -4.70 -10.06
N SER A 8 10.89 -3.81 -10.02
CA SER A 8 11.14 -2.90 -8.91
C SER A 8 10.43 -1.58 -9.15
N TYR A 9 9.55 -1.15 -8.24
CA TYR A 9 8.64 -0.02 -8.43
C TYR A 9 8.90 1.15 -7.48
N GLY A 10 9.42 0.90 -6.28
CA GLY A 10 9.56 1.91 -5.23
C GLY A 10 10.57 3.00 -5.56
N TYR A 11 10.19 4.26 -5.34
CA TYR A 11 11.07 5.43 -5.48
C TYR A 11 11.74 5.57 -6.85
N ARG A 12 11.08 5.16 -7.91
CA ARG A 12 11.62 5.21 -9.28
C ARG A 12 10.79 6.10 -10.20
N PRO A 13 11.43 6.91 -11.09
CA PRO A 13 10.74 7.69 -12.11
C PRO A 13 9.88 6.81 -13.02
N GLY A 14 8.66 7.24 -13.31
CA GLY A 14 7.74 6.52 -14.20
C GLY A 14 7.16 5.22 -13.63
N LYS A 15 7.42 4.90 -12.36
CA LYS A 15 6.88 3.75 -11.63
C LYS A 15 6.02 4.23 -10.46
N SER A 16 4.94 3.54 -10.17
CA SER A 16 4.05 3.87 -9.08
C SER A 16 3.66 2.66 -8.23
N ALA A 17 3.17 2.92 -7.02
CA ALA A 17 2.61 1.87 -6.17
C ALA A 17 1.38 1.19 -6.84
N LEU A 18 0.59 1.94 -7.62
CA LEU A 18 -0.55 1.39 -8.35
C LEU A 18 -0.12 0.43 -9.46
N ASP A 19 1.03 0.67 -10.11
CA ASP A 19 1.58 -0.27 -11.10
C ASP A 19 2.02 -1.58 -10.44
N ALA A 20 2.67 -1.50 -9.27
CA ALA A 20 3.04 -2.67 -8.47
C ALA A 20 1.80 -3.47 -8.06
N VAL A 21 0.74 -2.81 -7.57
CA VAL A 21 -0.54 -3.44 -7.22
C VAL A 21 -1.21 -4.07 -8.46
N ALA A 22 -1.18 -3.39 -9.61
CA ALA A 22 -1.78 -3.88 -10.84
C ALA A 22 -1.10 -5.14 -11.37
N ILE A 23 0.24 -5.18 -11.40
CA ILE A 23 0.99 -6.36 -11.83
C ILE A 23 0.81 -7.53 -10.85
N THR A 24 0.87 -7.26 -9.55
CA THR A 24 0.60 -8.25 -8.50
C THR A 24 -0.78 -8.88 -8.68
N ARG A 25 -1.83 -8.07 -8.93
CA ARG A 25 -3.18 -8.56 -9.24
C ARG A 25 -3.19 -9.51 -10.43
N LYS A 26 -2.57 -9.12 -11.55
CA LYS A 26 -2.46 -9.97 -12.76
C LYS A 26 -1.81 -11.31 -12.45
N ARG A 27 -0.72 -11.28 -11.69
CA ARG A 27 0.05 -12.47 -11.32
C ARG A 27 -0.70 -13.37 -10.35
N CYS A 28 -1.43 -12.84 -9.36
CA CYS A 28 -2.31 -13.62 -8.48
C CYS A 28 -3.44 -14.35 -9.22
N TRP A 29 -3.76 -13.99 -10.45
CA TRP A 29 -4.74 -14.73 -11.27
C TRP A 29 -4.12 -15.86 -12.07
N ARG A 30 -2.82 -15.81 -12.31
CA ARG A 30 -2.05 -16.80 -13.06
C ARG A 30 -1.37 -17.82 -12.14
N TYR A 31 -0.73 -17.32 -11.08
CA TYR A 31 0.04 -18.12 -10.13
C TYR A 31 -0.81 -18.46 -8.91
N GLY A 32 -0.75 -19.74 -8.48
CA GLY A 32 -1.57 -20.23 -7.38
C GLY A 32 -1.07 -19.80 -5.99
N TRP A 33 0.20 -19.41 -5.87
CA TRP A 33 0.85 -19.16 -4.60
C TRP A 33 1.64 -17.87 -4.59
N VAL A 34 1.71 -17.27 -3.42
CA VAL A 34 2.48 -16.04 -3.18
C VAL A 34 3.36 -16.22 -1.95
N VAL A 35 4.61 -15.79 -2.06
CA VAL A 35 5.48 -15.55 -0.90
C VAL A 35 5.46 -14.04 -0.62
N ASP A 36 4.84 -13.67 0.49
CA ASP A 36 4.76 -12.31 1.02
C ASP A 36 5.94 -12.10 1.97
N LEU A 37 6.88 -11.21 1.63
CA LEU A 37 8.16 -11.03 2.32
C LEU A 37 8.15 -9.73 3.14
N ASP A 38 8.57 -9.82 4.40
CA ASP A 38 8.79 -8.67 5.29
C ASP A 38 10.23 -8.74 5.84
N ILE A 39 11.05 -7.74 5.55
CA ILE A 39 12.43 -7.66 6.03
C ILE A 39 12.44 -6.94 7.37
N LYS A 40 12.96 -7.59 8.41
CA LYS A 40 13.00 -7.02 9.76
C LYS A 40 13.96 -5.82 9.84
N GLY A 41 13.41 -4.62 10.09
CA GLY A 41 14.22 -3.42 10.33
C GLY A 41 15.15 -3.06 9.17
N PHE A 42 14.73 -3.27 7.92
CA PHE A 42 15.55 -3.18 6.72
C PHE A 42 16.47 -1.94 6.69
N PHE A 43 15.91 -0.74 6.87
CA PHE A 43 16.69 0.50 6.81
C PHE A 43 17.77 0.61 7.90
N ASP A 44 17.61 -0.09 9.01
CA ASP A 44 18.52 -0.06 10.15
C ASP A 44 19.59 -1.18 10.09
N THR A 45 19.42 -2.16 9.19
CA THR A 45 20.26 -3.37 9.12
C THR A 45 21.13 -3.47 7.86
N ILE A 46 21.01 -2.52 6.92
CA ILE A 46 21.82 -2.51 5.68
C ILE A 46 23.31 -2.46 6.03
N ASP A 47 24.07 -3.45 5.58
CA ASP A 47 25.51 -3.50 5.74
C ASP A 47 26.19 -2.44 4.86
N HIS A 48 27.01 -1.56 5.48
CA HIS A 48 27.69 -0.46 4.80
C HIS A 48 28.75 -0.94 3.79
N GLU A 49 29.46 -2.02 4.08
CA GLU A 49 30.51 -2.54 3.17
C GLU A 49 29.90 -3.14 1.92
N LEU A 50 28.84 -3.96 2.08
CA LEU A 50 28.11 -4.53 0.97
C LEU A 50 27.43 -3.44 0.14
N LEU A 51 26.84 -2.44 0.78
CA LEU A 51 26.23 -1.30 0.07
C LEU A 51 27.29 -0.51 -0.71
N MET A 52 28.44 -0.19 -0.10
CA MET A 52 29.54 0.52 -0.79
C MET A 52 30.14 -0.33 -1.92
N LYS A 53 30.19 -1.65 -1.78
CA LYS A 53 30.54 -2.57 -2.88
C LYS A 53 29.57 -2.43 -4.06
N ALA A 54 28.28 -2.36 -3.80
CA ALA A 54 27.25 -2.12 -4.82
C ALA A 54 27.43 -0.72 -5.47
N VAL A 55 27.67 0.32 -4.69
CA VAL A 55 27.89 1.69 -5.21
C VAL A 55 29.13 1.74 -6.14
N ARG A 56 30.24 1.11 -5.75
CA ARG A 56 31.48 1.09 -6.55
C ARG A 56 31.33 0.42 -7.91
N ARG A 57 30.30 -0.40 -8.13
CA ARG A 57 29.99 -0.95 -9.47
C ARG A 57 29.40 0.10 -10.43
N HIS A 58 28.87 1.21 -9.90
CA HIS A 58 28.21 2.25 -10.69
C HIS A 58 29.00 3.55 -10.81
N THR A 59 29.94 3.78 -9.91
CA THR A 59 30.81 4.97 -9.95
C THR A 59 32.18 4.70 -9.35
N GLN A 60 33.22 5.32 -9.93
CA GLN A 60 34.58 5.33 -9.43
C GLN A 60 34.97 6.73 -8.92
N GLU A 61 34.05 7.70 -8.98
CA GLU A 61 34.28 9.06 -8.56
C GLU A 61 34.54 9.14 -7.05
N ARG A 62 35.78 9.48 -6.66
CA ARG A 62 36.22 9.48 -5.26
C ARG A 62 35.37 10.35 -4.36
N TRP A 63 34.98 11.54 -4.85
CA TRP A 63 34.15 12.45 -4.07
C TRP A 63 32.74 11.92 -3.83
N VAL A 64 32.12 11.23 -4.82
CA VAL A 64 30.81 10.58 -4.65
C VAL A 64 30.88 9.49 -3.59
N LEU A 65 31.88 8.61 -3.69
CA LEU A 65 32.08 7.53 -2.72
C LEU A 65 32.31 8.08 -1.31
N LEU A 66 33.13 9.13 -1.17
CA LEU A 66 33.40 9.79 0.10
C LEU A 66 32.12 10.36 0.75
N TYR A 67 31.27 11.06 -0.04
CA TYR A 67 30.04 11.64 0.52
C TYR A 67 29.03 10.58 0.90
N ILE A 68 28.86 9.54 0.09
CA ILE A 68 27.96 8.42 0.45
C ILE A 68 28.43 7.77 1.75
N GLU A 69 29.72 7.49 1.89
CA GLU A 69 30.27 6.89 3.11
C GLU A 69 30.07 7.80 4.33
N ARG A 70 30.26 9.11 4.20
CA ARG A 70 30.00 10.09 5.26
C ARG A 70 28.52 10.12 5.65
N TRP A 71 27.59 10.10 4.69
CA TRP A 71 26.16 10.05 4.98
C TRP A 71 25.76 8.77 5.71
N LEU A 72 26.32 7.61 5.34
CA LEU A 72 26.05 6.35 6.00
C LEU A 72 26.55 6.34 7.45
N LYS A 73 27.74 6.91 7.70
CA LYS A 73 28.40 6.97 9.01
C LYS A 73 27.99 8.17 9.86
N ALA A 74 27.15 9.07 9.33
CA ALA A 74 26.70 10.25 10.09
C ALA A 74 25.96 9.85 11.37
N ASP A 75 26.31 10.50 12.47
CA ASP A 75 25.69 10.26 13.76
C ASP A 75 24.18 10.54 13.73
N LEU A 76 23.44 9.69 14.42
CA LEU A 76 22.03 9.90 14.69
C LEU A 76 21.90 10.75 15.98
N ILE A 77 21.27 11.91 15.85
CA ILE A 77 20.93 12.74 16.99
C ILE A 77 19.51 12.38 17.43
N LEU A 78 19.38 11.80 18.61
CA LEU A 78 18.10 11.46 19.21
C LEU A 78 17.38 12.70 19.75
N SER A 79 16.08 12.58 20.02
CA SER A 79 15.25 13.69 20.55
C SER A 79 15.70 14.22 21.92
N ASP A 80 16.45 13.44 22.66
CA ASP A 80 17.07 13.82 23.94
C ASP A 80 18.48 14.48 23.78
N GLY A 81 18.94 14.68 22.52
CA GLY A 81 20.25 15.22 22.20
C GLY A 81 21.40 14.20 22.21
N THR A 82 21.14 12.94 22.55
CA THR A 82 22.16 11.88 22.55
C THR A 82 22.62 11.60 21.12
N ARG A 83 23.94 11.50 20.93
CA ARG A 83 24.55 11.10 19.65
C ARG A 83 24.80 9.59 19.65
N ARG A 84 24.34 8.93 18.61
CA ARG A 84 24.58 7.51 18.38
C ARG A 84 25.31 7.33 17.05
N THR A 85 26.54 6.83 17.11
CA THR A 85 27.31 6.46 15.92
C THR A 85 26.64 5.33 15.16
N ARG A 86 26.58 5.46 13.86
CA ARG A 86 25.96 4.48 12.97
C ARG A 86 27.01 3.60 12.32
N THR A 87 26.89 2.29 12.51
CA THR A 87 27.74 1.28 11.87
C THR A 87 27.00 0.47 10.80
N LEU A 88 25.66 0.50 10.84
CA LEU A 88 24.76 -0.20 9.91
C LEU A 88 23.59 0.71 9.54
N GLY A 89 22.95 0.40 8.45
CA GLY A 89 21.69 1.03 8.02
C GLY A 89 21.87 2.37 7.32
N THR A 90 20.75 2.91 6.87
CA THR A 90 20.64 4.23 6.25
C THR A 90 19.71 5.12 7.05
N PRO A 91 19.95 6.46 7.11
CA PRO A 91 19.08 7.36 7.86
C PRO A 91 17.66 7.35 7.32
N GLN A 92 16.68 7.03 8.19
CA GLN A 92 15.25 7.15 7.82
C GLN A 92 14.92 8.63 7.59
N GLY A 93 14.29 8.94 6.44
CA GLY A 93 14.00 10.32 6.02
C GLY A 93 15.14 11.03 5.29
N GLY A 94 16.30 10.39 5.11
CA GLY A 94 17.38 10.91 4.27
C GLY A 94 17.01 10.88 2.79
N VAL A 95 17.31 11.96 2.04
CA VAL A 95 16.95 12.09 0.61
C VAL A 95 17.57 10.98 -0.26
N VAL A 96 18.77 10.52 0.07
CA VAL A 96 19.53 9.51 -0.69
C VAL A 96 19.20 8.08 -0.24
N SER A 97 18.68 7.91 0.97
CA SER A 97 18.41 6.59 1.56
C SER A 97 17.54 5.69 0.68
N PRO A 98 16.44 6.15 0.04
CA PRO A 98 15.64 5.30 -0.84
C PRO A 98 16.41 4.77 -2.05
N ILE A 99 17.32 5.59 -2.63
CA ILE A 99 18.13 5.19 -3.79
C ILE A 99 19.16 4.15 -3.37
N LEU A 100 19.85 4.37 -2.25
CA LEU A 100 20.85 3.44 -1.72
C LEU A 100 20.21 2.11 -1.30
N SER A 101 19.06 2.16 -0.65
CA SER A 101 18.28 0.98 -0.27
C SER A 101 17.82 0.18 -1.48
N ASN A 102 17.33 0.85 -2.53
CA ASN A 102 16.98 0.20 -3.78
C ASN A 102 18.19 -0.43 -4.47
N LEU A 103 19.35 0.25 -4.45
CA LEU A 103 20.58 -0.29 -5.01
C LEU A 103 21.04 -1.53 -4.26
N PHE A 104 20.95 -1.52 -2.93
CA PHE A 104 21.28 -2.67 -2.10
C PHE A 104 20.41 -3.88 -2.46
N LEU A 105 19.08 -3.71 -2.45
CA LEU A 105 18.14 -4.78 -2.77
C LEU A 105 18.21 -5.22 -4.23
N HIS A 106 18.62 -4.35 -5.15
CA HIS A 106 18.87 -4.75 -6.53
C HIS A 106 19.90 -5.89 -6.63
N TYR A 107 20.99 -5.83 -5.85
CA TYR A 107 21.99 -6.87 -5.84
C TYR A 107 21.68 -8.03 -4.90
N VAL A 108 21.10 -7.73 -3.74
CA VAL A 108 20.75 -8.75 -2.75
C VAL A 108 19.61 -9.63 -3.23
N PHE A 109 18.59 -9.02 -3.84
CA PHE A 109 17.34 -9.68 -4.21
C PHE A 109 17.12 -9.73 -5.73
N ASP A 110 16.97 -8.59 -6.43
CA ASP A 110 16.54 -8.58 -7.84
C ASP A 110 17.45 -9.42 -8.75
N CYS A 111 18.76 -9.14 -8.78
CA CYS A 111 19.72 -9.88 -9.58
C CYS A 111 19.89 -11.33 -9.12
N TRP A 112 19.67 -11.61 -7.83
CA TRP A 112 19.73 -12.97 -7.32
C TRP A 112 18.51 -13.78 -7.77
N MET A 113 17.32 -13.20 -7.77
CA MET A 113 16.10 -13.80 -8.30
C MET A 113 16.24 -14.13 -9.79
N ASP A 114 16.72 -13.18 -10.59
CA ASP A 114 16.92 -13.39 -12.03
C ASP A 114 17.86 -14.58 -12.35
N ARG A 115 18.83 -14.83 -11.50
CA ARG A 115 19.81 -15.93 -11.71
C ARG A 115 19.35 -17.28 -11.19
N ASN A 116 18.71 -17.30 -10.02
CA ASN A 116 18.39 -18.53 -9.31
C ASN A 116 16.92 -18.95 -9.45
N TRP A 117 16.04 -17.99 -9.76
CA TRP A 117 14.58 -18.18 -9.85
C TRP A 117 13.99 -17.42 -11.05
N PRO A 118 14.51 -17.59 -12.29
CA PRO A 118 14.14 -16.80 -13.46
C PRO A 118 12.65 -16.90 -13.81
N ASP A 119 12.03 -18.06 -13.55
CA ASP A 119 10.62 -18.32 -13.82
C ASP A 119 9.67 -17.88 -12.69
N THR A 120 10.20 -17.27 -11.63
CA THR A 120 9.44 -16.83 -10.47
C THR A 120 9.32 -15.30 -10.44
N PRO A 121 8.28 -14.72 -11.03
CA PRO A 121 8.13 -13.27 -11.09
C PRO A 121 7.81 -12.69 -9.71
N PHE A 122 8.29 -11.48 -9.47
CA PHE A 122 8.06 -10.77 -8.23
C PHE A 122 7.59 -9.32 -8.48
N ALA A 123 7.05 -8.67 -7.47
CA ALA A 123 6.82 -7.24 -7.45
C ALA A 123 7.45 -6.67 -6.17
N ARG A 124 8.38 -5.72 -6.32
CA ARG A 124 9.07 -5.09 -5.20
C ARG A 124 8.81 -3.58 -5.16
N TYR A 125 8.40 -3.10 -4.02
CA TYR A 125 8.29 -1.67 -3.73
C TYR A 125 9.11 -1.33 -2.49
N ALA A 126 10.34 -0.84 -2.68
CA ALA A 126 11.36 -0.72 -1.64
C ALA A 126 11.64 -2.10 -0.99
N ASP A 127 11.36 -2.25 0.31
CA ASP A 127 11.49 -3.47 1.10
C ASP A 127 10.24 -4.36 1.09
N ASP A 128 9.13 -3.86 0.58
CA ASP A 128 7.87 -4.61 0.41
C ASP A 128 7.95 -5.49 -0.84
N VAL A 129 7.94 -6.81 -0.70
CA VAL A 129 8.18 -7.76 -1.80
C VAL A 129 7.14 -8.87 -1.82
N VAL A 130 6.64 -9.16 -3.02
CA VAL A 130 5.69 -10.24 -3.28
C VAL A 130 6.22 -11.10 -4.44
N CYS A 131 6.49 -12.39 -4.20
CA CYS A 131 6.92 -13.36 -5.22
C CYS A 131 5.76 -14.29 -5.58
N HIS A 132 5.64 -14.65 -6.86
CA HIS A 132 4.54 -15.46 -7.36
C HIS A 132 5.04 -16.84 -7.78
N CYS A 133 4.45 -17.91 -7.24
CA CYS A 133 4.86 -19.30 -7.45
C CYS A 133 3.70 -20.13 -8.01
N ASP A 134 4.03 -21.14 -8.81
CA ASP A 134 3.04 -22.05 -9.40
C ASP A 134 2.56 -23.10 -8.41
N SER A 135 3.45 -23.59 -7.53
CA SER A 135 3.13 -24.62 -6.54
C SER A 135 3.52 -24.22 -5.11
N LEU A 136 2.96 -24.93 -4.13
CA LEU A 136 3.31 -24.78 -2.72
C LEU A 136 4.76 -25.16 -2.45
N GLU A 137 5.22 -26.23 -3.07
CA GLU A 137 6.59 -26.74 -2.97
C GLU A 137 7.60 -25.68 -3.46
N GLN A 138 7.32 -25.06 -4.60
CA GLN A 138 8.13 -23.97 -5.14
C GLN A 138 8.16 -22.78 -4.16
N ALA A 139 7.02 -22.40 -3.59
CA ALA A 139 6.93 -21.31 -2.63
C ALA A 139 7.71 -21.60 -1.34
N GLN A 140 7.70 -22.86 -0.85
CA GLN A 140 8.45 -23.29 0.32
C GLN A 140 9.97 -23.28 0.06
N GLN A 141 10.40 -23.80 -1.08
CA GLN A 141 11.80 -23.80 -1.51
C GLN A 141 12.33 -22.37 -1.71
N LEU A 142 11.55 -21.52 -2.38
CA LEU A 142 11.89 -20.12 -2.56
C LEU A 142 12.05 -19.41 -1.22
N LYS A 143 11.11 -19.60 -0.30
CA LYS A 143 11.17 -18.98 1.04
C LYS A 143 12.43 -19.38 1.78
N ALA A 144 12.77 -20.67 1.81
CA ALA A 144 14.00 -21.17 2.45
C ALA A 144 15.27 -20.59 1.80
N SER A 145 15.32 -20.56 0.46
CA SER A 145 16.45 -19.99 -0.29
C SER A 145 16.61 -18.49 -0.04
N LEU A 146 15.50 -17.75 0.11
CA LEU A 146 15.52 -16.31 0.43
C LEU A 146 15.96 -16.07 1.87
N GLU A 147 15.54 -16.90 2.84
CA GLU A 147 16.01 -16.83 4.23
C GLU A 147 17.53 -16.97 4.30
N GLU A 148 18.09 -17.95 3.61
CA GLU A 148 19.53 -18.15 3.51
C GLU A 148 20.23 -16.98 2.81
N ARG A 149 19.71 -16.55 1.65
CA ARG A 149 20.27 -15.44 0.88
C ARG A 149 20.31 -14.14 1.66
N PHE A 150 19.24 -13.79 2.34
CA PHE A 150 19.20 -12.57 3.15
C PHE A 150 20.14 -12.65 4.35
N ALA A 151 20.21 -13.79 5.01
CA ALA A 151 21.19 -14.01 6.09
C ALA A 151 22.63 -13.79 5.65
N GLN A 152 23.02 -14.29 4.45
CA GLN A 152 24.33 -14.05 3.83
C GLN A 152 24.62 -12.55 3.59
N CYS A 153 23.58 -11.73 3.48
CA CYS A 153 23.69 -10.28 3.26
C CYS A 153 23.42 -9.44 4.53
N GLY A 154 23.42 -10.06 5.70
CA GLY A 154 23.19 -9.37 6.97
C GLY A 154 21.74 -8.95 7.22
N LEU A 155 20.80 -9.45 6.41
CA LEU A 155 19.36 -9.19 6.58
C LEU A 155 18.64 -10.38 7.22
N THR A 156 17.53 -10.10 7.88
CA THR A 156 16.69 -11.14 8.48
C THR A 156 15.25 -10.96 8.02
N LEU A 157 14.63 -12.03 7.52
CA LEU A 157 13.20 -12.04 7.24
C LEU A 157 12.40 -12.10 8.54
N HIS A 158 11.28 -11.37 8.59
CA HIS A 158 10.42 -11.39 9.77
C HIS A 158 9.64 -12.72 9.83
N PRO A 159 9.84 -13.58 10.85
CA PRO A 159 9.34 -14.96 10.85
C PRO A 159 7.80 -15.06 10.81
N GLU A 160 7.09 -14.12 11.47
CA GLU A 160 5.63 -14.14 11.53
C GLU A 160 4.95 -13.43 10.36
N LYS A 161 5.64 -12.46 9.73
CA LYS A 161 5.06 -11.67 8.65
C LYS A 161 5.41 -12.22 7.26
N THR A 162 6.57 -12.87 7.13
CA THR A 162 6.93 -13.57 5.90
C THR A 162 6.09 -14.84 5.78
N ARG A 163 5.17 -14.86 4.81
CA ARG A 163 4.15 -15.90 4.73
C ARG A 163 3.97 -16.41 3.31
N ILE A 164 3.63 -17.70 3.19
CA ILE A 164 3.12 -18.28 1.96
C ILE A 164 1.60 -18.14 1.97
N VAL A 165 1.02 -17.68 0.87
CA VAL A 165 -0.41 -17.40 0.73
C VAL A 165 -0.98 -18.16 -0.46
N ASP A 166 -2.12 -18.84 -0.24
CA ASP A 166 -2.89 -19.52 -1.28
C ASP A 166 -3.80 -18.51 -2.01
N CYS A 167 -3.53 -18.29 -3.30
CA CYS A 167 -4.28 -17.40 -4.17
C CYS A 167 -5.32 -18.13 -5.03
N ARG A 168 -5.37 -19.46 -4.97
CA ARG A 168 -6.30 -20.28 -5.76
C ARG A 168 -7.75 -20.04 -5.34
N LYS A 169 -8.67 -20.37 -6.22
CA LYS A 169 -10.09 -20.47 -5.88
C LYS A 169 -10.21 -21.52 -4.76
N GLY A 170 -10.67 -21.11 -3.59
CA GLY A 170 -10.62 -21.96 -2.40
C GLY A 170 -11.29 -23.32 -2.60
N ASN A 171 -10.60 -24.40 -2.30
CA ASN A 171 -11.17 -25.72 -2.10
C ASN A 171 -11.55 -25.84 -0.62
N PRO A 172 -12.82 -26.06 -0.25
CA PRO A 172 -13.23 -26.30 1.12
C PRO A 172 -12.57 -27.53 1.75
N LEU A 173 -12.16 -28.51 0.92
CA LEU A 173 -11.56 -29.77 1.34
C LEU A 173 -10.04 -29.66 1.63
N ASP A 174 -9.40 -28.56 1.21
CA ASP A 174 -7.96 -28.31 1.44
C ASP A 174 -7.75 -26.85 1.88
N PRO A 175 -8.08 -26.53 3.14
CA PRO A 175 -7.99 -25.18 3.65
C PRO A 175 -6.53 -24.82 4.02
N TYR A 176 -5.84 -24.07 3.15
CA TYR A 176 -4.58 -23.45 3.53
C TYR A 176 -4.84 -22.25 4.48
N PRO A 177 -4.05 -22.09 5.59
CA PRO A 177 -4.35 -21.11 6.63
C PRO A 177 -4.27 -19.66 6.14
N ASN A 178 -3.31 -19.33 5.26
CA ASN A 178 -3.13 -17.99 4.75
C ASN A 178 -3.80 -17.83 3.38
N ARG A 179 -4.86 -17.06 3.31
CA ARG A 179 -5.64 -16.77 2.08
C ARG A 179 -5.75 -15.28 1.78
N SER A 180 -4.87 -14.49 2.35
CA SER A 180 -4.81 -13.05 2.10
C SER A 180 -3.45 -12.49 2.51
N PHE A 181 -3.02 -11.44 1.84
CA PHE A 181 -1.86 -10.64 2.21
C PHE A 181 -2.15 -9.16 2.00
N ASP A 182 -1.39 -8.32 2.69
CA ASP A 182 -1.45 -6.87 2.53
C ASP A 182 -0.23 -6.39 1.73
N PHE A 183 -0.45 -5.62 0.67
CA PHE A 183 0.61 -5.02 -0.13
C PHE A 183 0.24 -3.58 -0.48
N LEU A 184 1.10 -2.62 -0.14
CA LEU A 184 0.95 -1.19 -0.41
C LEU A 184 -0.41 -0.61 0.02
N GLY A 185 -0.90 -1.01 1.18
CA GLY A 185 -2.17 -0.54 1.74
C GLY A 185 -3.41 -1.20 1.17
N TYR A 186 -3.26 -2.21 0.32
CA TYR A 186 -4.34 -3.06 -0.17
C TYR A 186 -4.26 -4.45 0.47
N THR A 187 -5.43 -5.04 0.75
CA THR A 187 -5.56 -6.45 1.09
C THR A 187 -5.97 -7.24 -0.16
N PHE A 188 -5.13 -8.17 -0.56
CA PHE A 188 -5.38 -9.15 -1.62
C PHE A 188 -6.07 -10.37 -1.01
N ARG A 189 -7.19 -10.78 -1.56
CA ARG A 189 -7.93 -11.98 -1.18
C ARG A 189 -8.94 -12.38 -2.24
N ASN A 190 -9.50 -13.57 -2.13
CA ASN A 190 -10.63 -14.00 -2.95
C ASN A 190 -11.84 -13.07 -2.74
N ARG A 191 -12.40 -12.54 -3.85
CA ARG A 191 -13.56 -11.63 -3.88
C ARG A 191 -14.47 -11.95 -5.06
N PRO A 192 -15.80 -11.83 -4.89
CA PRO A 192 -16.71 -11.83 -6.02
C PRO A 192 -16.34 -10.71 -7.01
N THR A 193 -16.21 -11.08 -8.27
CA THR A 193 -15.77 -10.17 -9.35
C THR A 193 -16.73 -10.36 -10.53
N ARG A 194 -17.05 -9.28 -11.22
CA ARG A 194 -17.85 -9.32 -12.43
C ARG A 194 -16.92 -9.25 -13.65
N ALA A 195 -17.02 -10.22 -14.54
CA ALA A 195 -16.35 -10.21 -15.83
C ALA A 195 -16.97 -9.16 -16.78
N TYR A 196 -16.33 -8.93 -17.91
CA TYR A 196 -16.79 -7.95 -18.92
C TYR A 196 -18.17 -8.33 -19.49
N ASP A 197 -18.44 -9.61 -19.67
CA ASP A 197 -19.73 -10.18 -20.12
C ASP A 197 -20.83 -10.13 -19.05
N GLY A 198 -20.51 -9.66 -17.84
CA GLY A 198 -21.43 -9.54 -16.71
C GLY A 198 -21.50 -10.79 -15.82
N SER A 199 -20.83 -11.88 -16.18
CA SER A 199 -20.76 -13.09 -15.35
C SER A 199 -20.03 -12.84 -14.03
N LEU A 200 -20.39 -13.59 -12.99
CA LEU A 200 -19.77 -13.49 -11.67
C LEU A 200 -18.76 -14.61 -11.50
N PHE A 201 -17.56 -14.26 -11.09
CA PHE A 201 -16.53 -15.22 -10.70
C PHE A 201 -15.82 -14.79 -9.42
N VAL A 202 -15.13 -15.72 -8.78
CA VAL A 202 -14.27 -15.41 -7.63
C VAL A 202 -12.85 -15.21 -8.16
N GLY A 203 -12.31 -14.02 -7.94
CA GLY A 203 -10.94 -13.66 -8.30
C GLY A 203 -10.15 -13.16 -7.09
N PHE A 204 -8.85 -13.40 -7.09
CA PHE A 204 -7.95 -12.89 -6.05
C PHE A 204 -7.64 -11.41 -6.34
N ASN A 205 -8.35 -10.52 -5.65
CA ASN A 205 -8.37 -9.08 -5.98
C ASN A 205 -7.98 -8.18 -4.81
N PRO A 206 -7.26 -7.07 -5.10
CA PRO A 206 -6.95 -6.04 -4.11
C PRO A 206 -8.16 -5.17 -3.79
N ALA A 207 -8.30 -4.83 -2.53
CA ALA A 207 -9.13 -3.73 -2.04
C ALA A 207 -8.45 -3.05 -0.86
N VAL A 208 -8.90 -1.85 -0.51
CA VAL A 208 -8.33 -1.11 0.62
C VAL A 208 -8.19 -1.98 1.88
N SER A 209 -7.02 -1.95 2.53
CA SER A 209 -6.75 -2.77 3.70
C SER A 209 -7.51 -2.27 4.95
N ARG A 210 -7.73 -3.17 5.91
CA ARG A 210 -8.33 -2.81 7.19
C ARG A 210 -7.52 -1.77 7.95
N LYS A 211 -6.17 -1.84 7.85
CA LYS A 211 -5.25 -0.86 8.45
C LYS A 211 -5.46 0.52 7.83
N ALA A 212 -5.53 0.61 6.50
CA ALA A 212 -5.79 1.86 5.80
C ALA A 212 -7.19 2.42 6.13
N LEU A 213 -8.24 1.59 6.13
CA LEU A 213 -9.60 2.02 6.52
C LEU A 213 -9.66 2.54 7.97
N LYS A 214 -8.93 1.92 8.89
CA LYS A 214 -8.82 2.38 10.28
C LYS A 214 -8.16 3.76 10.37
N ALA A 215 -7.07 3.97 9.64
CA ALA A 215 -6.36 5.24 9.57
C ALA A 215 -7.24 6.35 8.96
N MET A 216 -7.91 6.09 7.83
CA MET A 216 -8.86 7.02 7.21
C MET A 216 -10.03 7.35 8.14
N GLY A 217 -10.56 6.35 8.85
CA GLY A 217 -11.60 6.56 9.85
C GLY A 217 -11.15 7.43 11.02
N ALA A 218 -9.88 7.32 11.45
CA ALA A 218 -9.27 8.19 12.44
C ALA A 218 -9.15 9.63 11.91
N GLN A 219 -8.71 9.78 10.66
CA GLN A 219 -8.62 11.08 9.98
C GLN A 219 -10.00 11.77 9.89
N ILE A 220 -11.06 11.04 9.48
CA ILE A 220 -12.43 11.59 9.47
C ILE A 220 -12.86 12.06 10.88
N ARG A 221 -12.48 11.36 11.92
CA ARG A 221 -12.77 11.75 13.30
C ARG A 221 -12.02 13.01 13.72
N SER A 222 -10.74 13.13 13.30
CA SER A 222 -9.88 14.28 13.65
C SER A 222 -10.37 15.59 13.05
N TRP A 223 -11.10 15.58 11.94
CA TRP A 223 -11.70 16.80 11.35
C TRP A 223 -12.72 17.47 12.25
N LYS A 224 -13.30 16.76 13.23
CA LYS A 224 -14.26 17.29 14.21
C LYS A 224 -15.37 18.12 13.55
N LEU A 225 -15.88 17.68 12.38
CA LEU A 225 -16.84 18.43 11.55
C LEU A 225 -18.02 19.01 12.36
N HIS A 226 -18.52 18.26 13.33
CA HIS A 226 -19.60 18.68 14.22
C HIS A 226 -19.29 19.95 15.04
N ARG A 227 -18.04 20.38 15.15
CA ARG A 227 -17.62 21.62 15.82
C ARG A 227 -17.52 22.80 14.87
N LYS A 228 -17.49 22.57 13.55
CA LYS A 228 -17.30 23.59 12.52
C LYS A 228 -18.62 24.24 12.07
N VAL A 229 -19.46 24.64 13.01
CA VAL A 229 -20.84 25.18 12.75
C VAL A 229 -20.80 26.52 12.01
N LEU A 230 -19.73 27.29 12.10
CA LEU A 230 -19.57 28.57 11.39
C LEU A 230 -19.24 28.37 9.90
N HIS A 231 -18.71 27.21 9.49
CA HIS A 231 -18.40 26.94 8.08
C HIS A 231 -19.67 26.74 7.27
N THR A 232 -19.60 27.03 5.97
CA THR A 232 -20.61 26.61 4.99
C THR A 232 -20.32 25.16 4.57
N LEU A 233 -21.26 24.54 3.85
CA LEU A 233 -21.07 23.19 3.34
C LEU A 233 -19.96 23.16 2.27
N GLU A 234 -19.87 24.22 1.46
CA GLU A 234 -18.84 24.46 0.46
C GLU A 234 -17.45 24.62 1.10
N GLY A 235 -17.38 25.36 2.22
CA GLY A 235 -16.15 25.53 2.99
C GLY A 235 -15.63 24.20 3.55
N LEU A 236 -16.53 23.37 4.10
CA LEU A 236 -16.17 22.01 4.54
C LEU A 236 -15.71 21.15 3.37
N ALA A 237 -16.39 21.23 2.22
CA ALA A 237 -16.03 20.46 1.03
C ALA A 237 -14.63 20.86 0.50
N SER A 238 -14.34 22.16 0.44
CA SER A 238 -13.02 22.68 0.04
C SER A 238 -11.91 22.15 0.93
N GLU A 239 -12.13 22.09 2.24
CA GLU A 239 -11.15 21.61 3.22
C GLU A 239 -10.86 20.11 3.09
N ILE A 240 -11.89 19.26 2.92
CA ILE A 240 -11.73 17.80 3.02
C ILE A 240 -11.57 17.11 1.65
N ASN A 241 -12.03 17.72 0.56
CA ASN A 241 -12.00 17.13 -0.77
C ASN A 241 -10.59 16.73 -1.27
N PRO A 242 -9.52 17.50 -1.00
CA PRO A 242 -8.16 17.07 -1.41
C PRO A 242 -7.81 15.69 -0.86
N VAL A 243 -8.11 15.45 0.42
CA VAL A 243 -7.87 14.16 1.08
C VAL A 243 -8.79 13.06 0.52
N LEU A 244 -10.08 13.38 0.31
CA LEU A 244 -11.03 12.41 -0.24
C LEU A 244 -10.66 12.00 -1.67
N ARG A 245 -10.22 12.92 -2.51
CA ARG A 245 -9.75 12.62 -3.87
C ARG A 245 -8.55 11.69 -3.82
N GLY A 246 -7.54 12.00 -3.00
CA GLY A 246 -6.38 11.12 -2.82
C GLY A 246 -6.77 9.69 -2.42
N TRP A 247 -7.73 9.52 -1.50
CA TRP A 247 -8.21 8.19 -1.13
C TRP A 247 -8.96 7.49 -2.26
N ILE A 248 -9.80 8.22 -3.01
CA ILE A 248 -10.57 7.69 -4.13
C ILE A 248 -9.64 7.29 -5.27
N ASP A 249 -8.70 8.15 -5.64
CA ASP A 249 -7.79 7.94 -6.75
C ASP A 249 -6.83 6.77 -6.46
N TYR A 250 -6.36 6.65 -5.23
CA TYR A 250 -5.50 5.55 -4.83
C TYR A 250 -6.28 4.27 -4.56
N TYR A 251 -7.14 4.23 -3.56
CA TYR A 251 -7.80 3.00 -3.09
C TYR A 251 -9.03 2.60 -3.89
N GLY A 252 -9.62 3.53 -4.64
CA GLY A 252 -10.76 3.25 -5.51
C GLY A 252 -10.39 2.61 -6.85
N ARG A 253 -9.11 2.54 -7.21
CA ARG A 253 -8.65 2.08 -8.53
C ARG A 253 -9.09 0.65 -8.86
N PHE A 254 -9.04 -0.25 -7.89
CA PHE A 254 -9.34 -1.67 -8.10
C PHE A 254 -10.68 -2.12 -7.51
N ASN A 255 -11.10 -1.55 -6.39
CA ASN A 255 -12.37 -1.90 -5.74
C ASN A 255 -12.93 -0.73 -4.91
N HIS A 256 -14.04 -0.14 -5.39
CA HIS A 256 -14.71 0.97 -4.72
C HIS A 256 -15.59 0.53 -3.54
N ALA A 257 -16.06 -0.71 -3.53
CA ALA A 257 -17.11 -1.14 -2.60
C ALA A 257 -16.69 -1.01 -1.13
N GLU A 258 -15.45 -1.35 -0.82
CA GLU A 258 -14.92 -1.28 0.55
C GLU A 258 -14.82 0.18 1.09
N LEU A 259 -14.64 1.18 0.19
CA LEU A 259 -14.68 2.59 0.56
C LEU A 259 -16.10 3.08 0.91
N GLY A 260 -17.13 2.39 0.43
CA GLY A 260 -18.52 2.78 0.65
C GLY A 260 -18.89 2.86 2.13
N LEU A 261 -18.41 1.91 2.96
CA LEU A 261 -18.63 1.93 4.41
C LEU A 261 -17.93 3.12 5.10
N LEU A 262 -16.74 3.48 4.62
CA LEU A 262 -16.01 4.65 5.13
C LEU A 262 -16.77 5.94 4.80
N PHE A 263 -17.23 6.09 3.56
CA PHE A 263 -17.97 7.27 3.13
C PHE A 263 -19.35 7.37 3.78
N LYS A 264 -20.01 6.25 4.08
CA LYS A 264 -21.22 6.25 4.90
C LYS A 264 -20.97 6.86 6.29
N ARG A 265 -19.85 6.55 6.93
CA ARG A 265 -19.45 7.18 8.20
C ARG A 265 -19.19 8.68 8.07
N LEU A 266 -18.62 9.13 6.93
CA LEU A 266 -18.46 10.54 6.65
C LEU A 266 -19.81 11.24 6.51
N GLU A 267 -20.77 10.65 5.79
CA GLU A 267 -22.15 11.14 5.66
C GLU A 267 -22.82 11.30 7.05
N GLU A 268 -22.63 10.35 7.95
CA GLU A 268 -23.12 10.44 9.33
C GLU A 268 -22.54 11.64 10.08
N ARG A 269 -21.26 11.99 9.82
CA ARG A 269 -20.62 13.18 10.41
C ARG A 269 -21.16 14.47 9.80
N LEU A 270 -21.40 14.51 8.50
CA LEU A 270 -22.03 15.65 7.82
C LEU A 270 -23.47 15.85 8.31
N ALA A 271 -24.28 14.79 8.42
CA ALA A 271 -25.62 14.86 8.99
C ALA A 271 -25.60 15.35 10.45
N SER A 272 -24.60 14.96 11.24
CA SER A 272 -24.41 15.46 12.60
C SER A 272 -24.04 16.94 12.63
N TRP A 273 -23.23 17.41 11.68
CA TRP A 273 -22.90 18.81 11.51
C TRP A 273 -24.16 19.64 11.18
N ILE A 274 -25.03 19.18 10.26
CA ILE A 274 -26.30 19.81 9.92
C ILE A 274 -27.16 20.00 11.18
N ARG A 275 -27.30 18.96 12.03
CA ARG A 275 -28.06 19.06 13.29
C ARG A 275 -27.51 20.09 14.26
N ARG A 276 -26.20 20.31 14.27
CA ARG A 276 -25.59 21.34 15.14
C ARG A 276 -25.67 22.73 14.57
N LYS A 277 -25.60 22.87 13.27
CA LYS A 277 -25.66 24.15 12.57
C LYS A 277 -27.08 24.72 12.57
N TYR A 278 -28.09 23.88 12.29
CA TYR A 278 -29.47 24.33 12.13
C TYR A 278 -30.34 23.94 13.36
N LYS A 279 -30.72 24.93 14.16
CA LYS A 279 -31.54 24.73 15.39
C LYS A 279 -32.83 23.95 15.11
N SER A 280 -33.50 24.21 13.96
CA SER A 280 -34.79 23.59 13.56
C SER A 280 -34.72 22.08 13.37
N VAL A 281 -33.53 21.50 13.18
CA VAL A 281 -33.34 20.05 12.98
C VAL A 281 -32.49 19.38 14.07
N ARG A 282 -32.15 20.10 15.14
CA ARG A 282 -31.23 19.67 16.20
C ARG A 282 -31.57 18.29 16.79
N ARG A 283 -32.88 18.03 17.00
CA ARG A 283 -33.39 16.77 17.58
C ARG A 283 -33.92 15.78 16.52
N ASN A 284 -33.99 16.18 15.24
CA ASN A 284 -34.54 15.34 14.17
C ASN A 284 -33.47 14.76 13.26
N ARG A 285 -33.08 13.50 13.54
CA ARG A 285 -32.08 12.78 12.76
C ARG A 285 -32.55 12.58 11.32
N LYS A 286 -33.80 12.19 11.10
CA LYS A 286 -34.34 11.94 9.74
C LYS A 286 -34.26 13.20 8.90
N LYS A 287 -34.78 14.33 9.41
CA LYS A 287 -34.77 15.62 8.71
C LYS A 287 -33.34 16.10 8.37
N SER A 288 -32.34 15.79 9.22
CA SER A 288 -30.95 16.12 8.90
C SER A 288 -30.38 15.31 7.71
N TRP A 289 -30.82 14.08 7.55
CA TRP A 289 -30.50 13.26 6.38
C TRP A 289 -31.20 13.74 5.12
N ASP A 290 -32.50 14.12 5.22
CA ASP A 290 -33.28 14.68 4.10
C ASP A 290 -32.61 15.95 3.56
N ILE A 291 -32.16 16.84 4.47
CA ILE A 291 -31.40 18.03 4.10
C ILE A 291 -30.08 17.66 3.40
N LEU A 292 -29.30 16.71 3.95
CA LEU A 292 -28.03 16.28 3.31
C LEU A 292 -28.31 15.72 1.93
N LEU A 293 -29.35 14.92 1.77
CA LEU A 293 -29.75 14.35 0.48
C LEU A 293 -30.17 15.46 -0.51
N SER A 294 -30.89 16.48 -0.06
CA SER A 294 -31.28 17.62 -0.90
C SER A 294 -30.05 18.41 -1.39
N PHE A 295 -29.05 18.62 -0.53
CA PHE A 295 -27.78 19.22 -0.93
C PHE A 295 -27.06 18.36 -1.98
N ARG A 296 -27.01 17.04 -1.78
CA ARG A 296 -26.38 16.12 -2.73
C ARG A 296 -27.09 16.10 -4.09
N GLN A 297 -28.40 16.20 -4.12
CA GLN A 297 -29.18 16.29 -5.36
C GLN A 297 -28.91 17.60 -6.12
N ARG A 298 -28.87 18.73 -5.39
CA ARG A 298 -28.64 20.06 -5.99
C ARG A 298 -27.18 20.28 -6.41
N MET A 299 -26.23 19.73 -5.63
CA MET A 299 -24.79 19.92 -5.85
C MET A 299 -24.04 18.58 -5.84
N PRO A 300 -24.30 17.68 -6.82
CA PRO A 300 -23.78 16.31 -6.79
C PRO A 300 -22.24 16.21 -6.87
N ARG A 301 -21.57 17.29 -7.25
CA ARG A 301 -20.13 17.39 -7.36
C ARG A 301 -19.44 18.07 -6.17
N LEU A 302 -20.21 18.54 -5.18
CA LEU A 302 -19.67 19.31 -4.07
C LEU A 302 -18.65 18.47 -3.26
N PHE A 303 -19.01 17.28 -2.84
CA PHE A 303 -18.06 16.36 -2.19
C PHE A 303 -17.58 15.28 -3.17
N ALA A 304 -16.27 15.01 -3.17
CA ALA A 304 -15.64 14.06 -4.08
C ALA A 304 -16.26 12.64 -3.98
N HIS A 305 -16.60 12.19 -2.78
CA HIS A 305 -17.16 10.86 -2.53
C HIS A 305 -18.63 10.70 -2.96
N TRP A 306 -19.36 11.78 -3.17
CA TRP A 306 -20.77 11.70 -3.59
C TRP A 306 -20.95 11.02 -4.96
N ARG A 307 -19.98 11.17 -5.84
CA ARG A 307 -20.00 10.47 -7.14
C ARG A 307 -19.99 8.93 -6.99
N LEU A 308 -19.23 8.41 -6.04
CA LEU A 308 -19.16 6.97 -5.79
C LEU A 308 -20.43 6.40 -5.16
N LEU A 309 -21.11 7.19 -4.32
CA LEU A 309 -22.38 6.79 -3.71
C LEU A 309 -23.53 6.73 -4.72
N TYR A 310 -23.44 7.47 -5.83
CA TYR A 310 -24.41 7.44 -6.92
C TYR A 310 -24.26 6.19 -7.80
N THR A 311 -23.03 5.77 -8.08
CA THR A 311 -22.77 4.59 -8.92
C THR A 311 -23.13 3.28 -8.25
N GLY A 312 -23.21 3.24 -6.92
CA GLY A 312 -23.53 2.04 -6.13
C GLY A 312 -24.98 1.55 -6.22
N ARG A 313 -25.92 2.33 -6.78
CA ARG A 313 -27.30 1.86 -6.99
C ARG A 313 -27.51 1.10 -8.31
N LYS A 314 -26.56 1.13 -9.24
CA LYS A 314 -26.55 0.26 -10.44
C LYS A 314 -25.24 -0.55 -10.43
N GLY A 315 -25.26 -1.65 -9.67
CA GLY A 315 -24.32 -2.76 -9.81
C GLY A 315 -22.84 -2.40 -9.85
N SER A 316 -22.28 -1.86 -8.75
CA SER A 316 -20.84 -1.65 -8.62
C SER A 316 -20.16 -2.96 -8.18
N MET A 317 -19.93 -3.84 -9.11
CA MET A 317 -18.88 -4.83 -9.00
C MET A 317 -17.68 -4.37 -9.84
N THR A 318 -16.49 -4.58 -9.34
CA THR A 318 -15.22 -4.22 -9.98
C THR A 318 -15.19 -4.77 -11.41
N ARG A 319 -15.13 -3.89 -12.43
CA ARG A 319 -14.87 -4.33 -13.80
C ARG A 319 -13.45 -4.87 -13.88
N ALA A 320 -13.30 -6.06 -14.45
CA ALA A 320 -12.01 -6.55 -14.89
C ALA A 320 -11.54 -5.68 -16.07
N VAL A 321 -10.42 -4.97 -15.90
CA VAL A 321 -9.67 -4.28 -16.95
C VAL A 321 -8.36 -5.00 -17.14
#